data_88f5836673c516153f98e6d4cc419ad7
#
_entry.id   88f5836673c516153f98e6d4cc419ad7
#
_cell.length_a   1.000
_cell.length_b   1.000
_cell.length_c   1.000
_cell.angle_alpha   90.00
_cell.angle_beta   90.00
_cell.angle_gamma   90.00
#
_symmetry.space_group_name_H-M   'P 1'
#
loop_
_entity.id
_entity.type
_entity.pdbx_description
1 polymer ?
#
loop_
_entity_poly.entity_id
_entity_poly.type
_entity_poly.pdbx_seq_one_letter_code
_entity_poly.pdbx_strand_id
1 'polypeptide(L)'
;MCIRDRHGLKRNRGKIVNTLVIGAGEAGSVIVQEIKSSKYLNRNVVGIIDDNPSKKGKYLHGIKILGNRNDVKRLAEKYDVQEIILAIPSASAKDTRDILKICNETECKLKVLPGMYQLITEEVSVSKLKEVSIEDLLGRDTINIDVESVCNHVNNQVVMITGGGGSIGSELCRQIAAHNPKLLIIFDIYENNAYEIQQEPVSYTHLTLPTN
;
A
#
# COMPACT_ATOMS: atom_id res chain seq x y z
N MET A 1 16.52 -52.05 23.33
CA MET A 1 15.58 -52.01 22.17
C MET A 1 15.34 -50.57 21.88
N CYS A 2 16.14 -49.98 20.97
CA CYS A 2 16.11 -48.55 20.65
C CYS A 2 15.15 -48.30 19.49
N ILE A 3 14.05 -47.63 19.76
CA ILE A 3 13.11 -47.13 18.73
C ILE A 3 13.71 -45.87 18.15
N ARG A 4 14.19 -45.99 16.93
CA ARG A 4 14.66 -44.87 16.09
C ARG A 4 13.44 -44.24 15.46
N ASP A 5 12.96 -43.13 16.04
CA ASP A 5 11.97 -42.29 15.40
C ASP A 5 12.59 -41.59 14.19
N ARG A 6 12.27 -42.14 13.01
CA ARG A 6 12.51 -41.50 11.71
C ARG A 6 11.28 -40.68 11.33
N HIS A 7 11.04 -39.59 11.97
CA HIS A 7 10.20 -38.55 11.35
C HIS A 7 11.05 -37.80 10.31
N GLY A 8 11.05 -38.38 9.12
CA GLY A 8 11.53 -37.69 7.94
C GLY A 8 10.66 -36.46 7.68
N LEU A 9 11.13 -35.28 8.09
CA LEU A 9 10.64 -34.03 7.59
C LEU A 9 10.76 -34.06 6.07
N LYS A 10 9.65 -34.37 5.37
CA LYS A 10 9.53 -34.17 3.94
C LYS A 10 9.78 -32.68 3.69
N ARG A 11 11.00 -32.32 3.26
CA ARG A 11 11.32 -31.03 2.68
C ARG A 11 10.36 -30.82 1.52
N ASN A 12 9.33 -30.03 1.75
CA ASN A 12 8.47 -29.50 0.70
C ASN A 12 9.36 -28.55 -0.12
N ARG A 13 10.07 -29.08 -1.13
CA ARG A 13 10.80 -28.30 -2.12
C ARG A 13 9.76 -27.66 -3.03
N GLY A 14 9.09 -26.60 -2.55
CA GLY A 14 8.28 -25.75 -3.39
C GLY A 14 9.12 -25.27 -4.59
N LYS A 15 8.48 -25.15 -5.75
CA LYS A 15 9.11 -24.64 -6.98
C LYS A 15 9.77 -23.28 -6.66
N ILE A 16 11.05 -23.12 -6.98
CA ILE A 16 11.77 -21.85 -6.82
C ILE A 16 11.15 -20.84 -7.80
N VAL A 17 10.78 -19.67 -7.30
CA VAL A 17 10.18 -18.59 -8.07
C VAL A 17 11.27 -17.60 -8.48
N ASN A 18 11.52 -17.46 -9.79
CA ASN A 18 12.42 -16.44 -10.30
C ASN A 18 11.78 -15.06 -10.13
N THR A 19 12.45 -14.21 -9.39
CA THR A 19 11.93 -12.90 -8.96
C THR A 19 12.79 -11.78 -9.54
N LEU A 20 12.16 -10.78 -10.14
CA LEU A 20 12.79 -9.54 -10.59
C LEU A 20 12.40 -8.42 -9.61
N VAL A 21 13.37 -7.64 -9.13
CA VAL A 21 13.11 -6.53 -8.21
C VAL A 21 13.24 -5.20 -8.96
N ILE A 22 12.24 -4.33 -8.84
CA ILE A 22 12.27 -2.97 -9.40
C ILE A 22 12.53 -1.99 -8.25
N GLY A 23 13.64 -1.27 -8.33
CA GLY A 23 14.15 -0.35 -7.32
C GLY A 23 15.40 -0.87 -6.63
N ALA A 24 16.53 -0.21 -6.85
CA ALA A 24 17.83 -0.45 -6.20
C ALA A 24 18.12 0.63 -5.15
N GLY A 25 17.09 1.10 -4.47
CA GLY A 25 17.17 1.97 -3.31
C GLY A 25 17.24 1.18 -2.00
N GLU A 26 16.99 1.86 -0.88
CA GLU A 26 17.03 1.28 0.46
C GLU A 26 16.01 0.14 0.60
N ALA A 27 14.76 0.37 0.20
CA ALA A 27 13.71 -0.66 0.25
C ALA A 27 14.05 -1.89 -0.59
N GLY A 28 14.55 -1.70 -1.82
CA GLY A 28 15.02 -2.81 -2.66
C GLY A 28 16.20 -3.56 -2.06
N SER A 29 17.12 -2.85 -1.40
CA SER A 29 18.25 -3.44 -0.70
C SER A 29 17.79 -4.39 0.41
N VAL A 30 16.85 -3.95 1.25
CA VAL A 30 16.27 -4.77 2.34
C VAL A 30 15.57 -6.01 1.78
N ILE A 31 14.71 -5.86 0.78
CA ILE A 31 13.97 -6.97 0.16
C ILE A 31 14.93 -8.01 -0.45
N VAL A 32 15.95 -7.56 -1.19
CA VAL A 32 16.94 -8.46 -1.80
C VAL A 32 17.74 -9.21 -0.72
N GLN A 33 18.13 -8.52 0.33
CA GLN A 33 18.87 -9.12 1.45
C GLN A 33 18.00 -10.16 2.17
N GLU A 34 16.74 -9.85 2.45
CA GLU A 34 15.80 -10.76 3.11
C GLU A 34 15.56 -12.02 2.28
N ILE A 35 15.30 -11.88 0.98
CA ILE A 35 15.13 -13.03 0.07
C ILE A 35 16.38 -13.92 0.06
N LYS A 36 17.58 -13.33 0.05
CA LYS A 36 18.84 -14.09 0.04
C LYS A 36 19.15 -14.79 1.36
N SER A 37 18.82 -14.15 2.48
CA SER A 37 19.09 -14.69 3.82
C SER A 37 18.08 -15.77 4.23
N SER A 38 16.86 -15.70 3.72
CA SER A 38 15.78 -16.62 4.07
C SER A 38 15.80 -17.89 3.23
N LYS A 39 16.07 -19.03 3.86
CA LYS A 39 15.98 -20.38 3.23
C LYS A 39 14.53 -20.85 2.99
N TYR A 40 13.55 -20.12 3.52
CA TYR A 40 12.13 -20.51 3.49
C TYR A 40 11.32 -19.82 2.38
N LEU A 41 11.84 -18.76 1.79
CA LEU A 41 11.09 -17.93 0.84
C LEU A 41 11.03 -18.53 -0.59
N ASN A 42 11.68 -19.66 -0.89
CA ASN A 42 11.66 -20.31 -2.21
C ASN A 42 11.73 -19.31 -3.41
N ARG A 43 12.44 -18.19 -3.24
CA ARG A 43 12.61 -17.14 -4.25
C ARG A 43 14.07 -17.04 -4.68
N ASN A 44 14.27 -16.81 -5.98
CA ASN A 44 15.58 -16.56 -6.57
C ASN A 44 15.56 -15.18 -7.26
N VAL A 45 16.27 -14.20 -6.72
CA VAL A 45 16.37 -12.87 -7.35
C VAL A 45 17.32 -12.98 -8.54
N VAL A 46 16.78 -12.94 -9.76
CA VAL A 46 17.54 -13.07 -11.02
C VAL A 46 18.16 -11.76 -11.46
N GLY A 47 17.66 -10.62 -10.99
CA GLY A 47 18.19 -9.31 -11.30
C GLY A 47 17.42 -8.19 -10.63
N ILE A 48 17.95 -6.99 -10.75
CA ILE A 48 17.35 -5.76 -10.25
C ILE A 48 17.24 -4.76 -11.40
N ILE A 49 16.21 -3.94 -11.38
CA ILE A 49 15.99 -2.82 -12.32
C ILE A 49 15.94 -1.52 -11.52
N ASP A 50 16.61 -0.49 -12.06
CA ASP A 50 16.55 0.86 -11.47
C ASP A 50 16.67 1.89 -12.61
N ASP A 51 15.85 2.93 -12.57
CA ASP A 51 15.84 3.96 -13.63
C ASP A 51 17.02 4.90 -13.57
N ASN A 52 17.76 4.93 -12.45
CA ASN A 52 18.96 5.71 -12.34
C ASN A 52 20.10 5.09 -13.19
N PRO A 53 20.50 5.75 -14.28
CA PRO A 53 21.49 5.20 -15.20
C PRO A 53 22.87 4.95 -14.55
N SER A 54 23.18 5.70 -13.47
CA SER A 54 24.45 5.54 -12.74
C SER A 54 24.55 4.21 -11.98
N LYS A 55 23.45 3.51 -11.77
CA LYS A 55 23.38 2.22 -11.08
C LYS A 55 23.46 1.04 -12.04
N LYS A 56 23.17 1.22 -13.31
CA LYS A 56 23.18 0.15 -14.32
C LYS A 56 24.53 -0.57 -14.36
N GLY A 57 24.50 -1.88 -14.32
CA GLY A 57 25.70 -2.73 -14.31
C GLY A 57 26.35 -2.93 -12.94
N LYS A 58 25.98 -2.13 -11.93
CA LYS A 58 26.44 -2.31 -10.53
C LYS A 58 25.76 -3.50 -9.87
N TYR A 59 26.22 -3.84 -8.69
CA TYR A 59 25.70 -4.95 -7.89
C TYR A 59 25.12 -4.44 -6.57
N LEU A 60 23.99 -5.00 -6.18
CA LEU A 60 23.35 -4.80 -4.88
C LEU A 60 23.22 -6.17 -4.21
N HIS A 61 23.87 -6.38 -3.07
CA HIS A 61 23.95 -7.68 -2.39
C HIS A 61 24.37 -8.84 -3.30
N GLY A 62 25.26 -8.57 -4.29
CA GLY A 62 25.72 -9.57 -5.26
C GLY A 62 24.73 -9.88 -6.39
N ILE A 63 23.62 -9.15 -6.50
CA ILE A 63 22.68 -9.22 -7.63
C ILE A 63 22.94 -8.04 -8.56
N LYS A 64 23.06 -8.30 -9.86
CA LYS A 64 23.34 -7.28 -10.86
C LYS A 64 22.13 -6.42 -11.17
N ILE A 65 22.33 -5.10 -11.30
CA ILE A 65 21.34 -4.16 -11.83
C ILE A 65 21.41 -4.22 -13.36
N LEU A 66 20.35 -4.79 -13.96
CA LEU A 66 20.35 -5.21 -15.37
C LEU A 66 19.93 -4.11 -16.33
N GLY A 67 19.12 -3.14 -15.89
CA GLY A 67 18.58 -2.11 -16.75
C GLY A 67 17.61 -1.18 -16.06
N ASN A 68 16.72 -0.55 -16.84
CA ASN A 68 15.68 0.36 -16.40
C ASN A 68 14.27 -0.23 -16.67
N ARG A 69 13.21 0.54 -16.37
CA ARG A 69 11.81 0.12 -16.53
C ARG A 69 11.47 -0.41 -17.92
N ASN A 70 12.10 0.11 -18.98
CA ASN A 70 11.84 -0.32 -20.36
C ASN A 70 12.41 -1.71 -20.68
N ASP A 71 13.36 -2.20 -19.87
CA ASP A 71 13.97 -3.52 -20.02
C ASP A 71 13.13 -4.65 -19.37
N VAL A 72 12.07 -4.33 -18.61
CA VAL A 72 11.29 -5.28 -17.79
C VAL A 72 10.81 -6.47 -18.61
N LYS A 73 10.08 -6.23 -19.71
CA LYS A 73 9.51 -7.29 -20.56
C LYS A 73 10.59 -8.23 -21.11
N ARG A 74 11.63 -7.66 -21.71
CA ARG A 74 12.76 -8.42 -22.26
C ARG A 74 13.48 -9.27 -21.20
N LEU A 75 13.64 -8.71 -19.98
CA LEU A 75 14.31 -9.41 -18.88
C LEU A 75 13.39 -10.46 -18.25
N ALA A 76 12.08 -10.23 -18.18
CA ALA A 76 11.13 -11.20 -17.70
C ALA A 76 11.15 -12.47 -18.56
N GLU A 77 11.12 -12.32 -19.87
CA GLU A 77 11.25 -13.43 -20.84
C GLU A 77 12.60 -14.12 -20.74
N LYS A 78 13.69 -13.35 -20.75
CA LYS A 78 15.07 -13.88 -20.77
C LYS A 78 15.40 -14.74 -19.54
N TYR A 79 14.90 -14.37 -18.37
CA TYR A 79 15.23 -15.04 -17.10
C TYR A 79 14.09 -15.90 -16.55
N ASP A 80 13.06 -16.16 -17.35
CA ASP A 80 11.87 -16.93 -16.93
C ASP A 80 11.34 -16.44 -15.59
N VAL A 81 11.02 -15.12 -15.52
CA VAL A 81 10.55 -14.47 -14.30
C VAL A 81 9.09 -14.82 -14.05
N GLN A 82 8.76 -15.28 -12.86
CA GLN A 82 7.37 -15.55 -12.44
C GLN A 82 6.82 -14.47 -11.52
N GLU A 83 7.70 -13.71 -10.84
CA GLU A 83 7.28 -12.69 -9.89
C GLU A 83 8.10 -11.41 -10.07
N ILE A 84 7.42 -10.27 -10.08
CA ILE A 84 8.04 -8.95 -10.07
C ILE A 84 7.71 -8.28 -8.75
N ILE A 85 8.71 -7.73 -8.06
CA ILE A 85 8.54 -6.97 -6.82
C ILE A 85 8.86 -5.51 -7.08
N LEU A 86 7.89 -4.63 -6.86
CA LEU A 86 8.06 -3.18 -6.93
C LEU A 86 8.46 -2.63 -5.56
N ALA A 87 9.74 -2.29 -5.39
CA ALA A 87 10.34 -1.84 -4.14
C ALA A 87 10.77 -0.36 -4.20
N ILE A 88 9.84 0.52 -4.59
CA ILE A 88 10.05 1.99 -4.71
C ILE A 88 8.95 2.76 -3.97
N PRO A 89 8.87 2.66 -2.63
CA PRO A 89 7.80 3.29 -1.85
C PRO A 89 7.78 4.83 -1.94
N SER A 90 8.89 5.45 -2.34
CA SER A 90 9.02 6.90 -2.52
C SER A 90 8.69 7.38 -3.94
N ALA A 91 8.31 6.47 -4.85
CA ALA A 91 7.96 6.87 -6.22
C ALA A 91 6.65 7.67 -6.25
N SER A 92 6.55 8.59 -7.21
CA SER A 92 5.30 9.30 -7.45
C SER A 92 4.20 8.33 -7.90
N ALA A 93 2.93 8.68 -7.66
CA ALA A 93 1.80 7.90 -8.13
C ALA A 93 1.82 7.71 -9.66
N LYS A 94 2.33 8.70 -10.39
CA LYS A 94 2.49 8.65 -11.84
C LYS A 94 3.56 7.61 -12.24
N ASP A 95 4.75 7.67 -11.63
CA ASP A 95 5.83 6.72 -11.92
C ASP A 95 5.42 5.29 -11.58
N THR A 96 4.76 5.11 -10.43
CA THR A 96 4.22 3.82 -10.01
C THR A 96 3.27 3.27 -11.06
N ARG A 97 2.29 4.07 -11.52
CA ARG A 97 1.34 3.66 -12.58
C ARG A 97 2.03 3.28 -13.88
N ASP A 98 3.02 4.08 -14.32
CA ASP A 98 3.73 3.81 -15.57
C ASP A 98 4.53 2.50 -15.49
N ILE A 99 5.18 2.23 -14.35
CA ILE A 99 5.89 0.96 -14.12
C ILE A 99 4.90 -0.21 -14.06
N LEU A 100 3.77 -0.05 -13.37
CA LEU A 100 2.75 -1.09 -13.26
C LEU A 100 2.16 -1.45 -14.63
N LYS A 101 1.94 -0.46 -15.52
CA LYS A 101 1.50 -0.71 -16.90
C LYS A 101 2.50 -1.60 -17.65
N ILE A 102 3.80 -1.30 -17.56
CA ILE A 102 4.85 -2.09 -18.20
C ILE A 102 4.89 -3.51 -17.62
N CYS A 103 4.77 -3.65 -16.31
CA CYS A 103 4.74 -4.95 -15.64
C CYS A 103 3.51 -5.78 -16.03
N ASN A 104 2.35 -5.14 -16.23
CA ASN A 104 1.11 -5.82 -16.62
C ASN A 104 1.15 -6.39 -18.05
N GLU A 105 2.09 -5.92 -18.90
CA GLU A 105 2.36 -6.54 -20.21
C GLU A 105 3.12 -7.88 -20.10
N THR A 106 3.54 -8.25 -18.89
CA THR A 106 4.19 -9.53 -18.59
C THR A 106 3.20 -10.46 -17.91
N GLU A 107 3.38 -11.77 -18.06
CA GLU A 107 2.57 -12.77 -17.36
C GLU A 107 3.02 -13.01 -15.90
N CYS A 108 3.85 -12.12 -15.37
CA CYS A 108 4.43 -12.24 -14.05
C CYS A 108 3.45 -11.82 -12.95
N LYS A 109 3.50 -12.51 -11.81
CA LYS A 109 2.79 -12.02 -10.60
C LYS A 109 3.45 -10.75 -10.11
N LEU A 110 2.64 -9.71 -9.90
CA LEU A 110 3.13 -8.42 -9.44
C LEU A 110 2.87 -8.24 -7.94
N LYS A 111 3.92 -7.87 -7.22
CA LYS A 111 3.84 -7.51 -5.80
C LYS A 111 4.40 -6.12 -5.56
N VAL A 112 3.72 -5.35 -4.73
CA VAL A 112 4.12 -3.98 -4.41
C VAL A 112 4.38 -3.85 -2.91
N LEU A 113 5.47 -3.17 -2.59
CA LEU A 113 5.72 -2.72 -1.22
C LEU A 113 4.84 -1.50 -0.94
N PRO A 114 4.03 -1.49 0.14
CA PRO A 114 3.23 -0.33 0.52
C PRO A 114 4.07 0.94 0.68
N GLY A 115 3.45 2.08 0.39
CA GLY A 115 4.14 3.39 0.44
C GLY A 115 4.59 3.81 1.84
N MET A 116 5.46 4.84 1.90
CA MET A 116 6.18 5.30 3.10
C MET A 116 5.30 5.66 4.31
N TYR A 117 4.07 6.12 4.12
CA TYR A 117 3.17 6.43 5.24
C TYR A 117 2.82 5.22 6.10
N GLN A 118 2.90 4.02 5.54
CA GLN A 118 2.68 2.76 6.25
C GLN A 118 3.98 2.17 6.84
N LEU A 119 5.14 2.70 6.43
CA LEU A 119 6.46 2.21 6.86
C LEU A 119 7.07 3.00 8.04
N ILE A 120 6.49 4.14 8.42
CA ILE A 120 7.01 4.97 9.54
C ILE A 120 6.96 4.22 10.88
N THR A 121 6.07 3.23 11.00
CA THR A 121 5.89 2.42 12.22
C THR A 121 6.32 0.97 12.08
N GLU A 122 6.74 0.52 10.89
CA GLU A 122 7.00 -0.90 10.64
C GLU A 122 8.20 -1.14 9.72
N GLU A 123 8.99 -2.17 10.04
CA GLU A 123 10.15 -2.58 9.23
C GLU A 123 9.75 -3.07 7.83
N VAL A 124 10.57 -2.78 6.81
CA VAL A 124 10.43 -3.30 5.45
C VAL A 124 10.67 -4.81 5.47
N SER A 125 9.72 -5.59 4.98
CA SER A 125 9.80 -7.05 4.91
C SER A 125 9.06 -7.62 3.71
N VAL A 126 9.52 -8.78 3.22
CA VAL A 126 8.86 -9.55 2.15
C VAL A 126 7.44 -9.97 2.54
N SER A 127 7.18 -10.17 3.82
CA SER A 127 5.83 -10.52 4.33
C SER A 127 4.80 -9.42 4.12
N LYS A 128 5.23 -8.16 3.92
CA LYS A 128 4.36 -6.99 3.69
C LYS A 128 4.06 -6.72 2.22
N LEU A 129 4.63 -7.50 1.30
CA LEU A 129 4.33 -7.39 -0.12
C LEU A 129 2.86 -7.75 -0.39
N LYS A 130 2.14 -6.84 -1.06
CA LYS A 130 0.76 -7.06 -1.51
C LYS A 130 0.75 -7.42 -2.99
N GLU A 131 -0.07 -8.40 -3.37
CA GLU A 131 -0.39 -8.64 -4.78
C GLU A 131 -1.20 -7.45 -5.31
N VAL A 132 -0.88 -7.00 -6.51
CA VAL A 132 -1.59 -5.90 -7.17
C VAL A 132 -2.66 -6.50 -8.05
N SER A 133 -3.91 -6.09 -7.83
CA SER A 133 -5.01 -6.42 -8.73
C SER A 133 -5.08 -5.41 -9.90
N ILE A 134 -5.76 -5.81 -10.97
CA ILE A 134 -5.98 -4.92 -12.13
C ILE A 134 -6.78 -3.68 -11.72
N GLU A 135 -7.69 -3.83 -10.74
CA GLU A 135 -8.49 -2.76 -10.18
C GLU A 135 -7.62 -1.70 -9.47
N ASP A 136 -6.53 -2.12 -8.82
CA ASP A 136 -5.56 -1.22 -8.19
C ASP A 136 -4.80 -0.39 -9.24
N LEU A 137 -4.63 -0.91 -10.46
CA LEU A 137 -4.03 -0.20 -11.60
C LEU A 137 -4.95 0.88 -12.16
N LEU A 138 -6.25 0.67 -12.08
CA LEU A 138 -7.29 1.61 -12.49
C LEU A 138 -7.55 2.67 -11.41
N GLY A 139 -6.72 2.69 -10.36
CA GLY A 139 -6.83 3.60 -9.23
C GLY A 139 -7.24 4.99 -9.68
N ARG A 140 -8.39 5.46 -9.19
CA ARG A 140 -8.80 6.85 -9.30
C ARG A 140 -7.62 7.69 -8.88
N ASP A 141 -7.27 8.68 -9.71
CA ASP A 141 -6.36 9.74 -9.28
C ASP A 141 -6.81 10.15 -7.89
N THR A 142 -5.90 10.09 -6.91
CA THR A 142 -6.16 10.70 -5.62
C THR A 142 -6.46 12.16 -5.95
N ILE A 143 -7.74 12.51 -5.86
CA ILE A 143 -8.15 13.91 -6.00
C ILE A 143 -7.47 14.59 -4.83
N ASN A 144 -6.45 15.41 -5.10
CA ASN A 144 -5.93 16.35 -4.13
C ASN A 144 -7.05 17.38 -3.94
N ILE A 145 -7.93 17.07 -3.00
CA ILE A 145 -8.92 18.04 -2.55
C ILE A 145 -8.12 19.09 -1.77
N ASP A 146 -8.21 20.32 -2.18
CA ASP A 146 -7.79 21.45 -1.37
C ASP A 146 -8.72 21.50 -0.13
N VAL A 147 -8.27 20.84 0.93
CA VAL A 147 -9.04 20.72 2.17
C VAL A 147 -9.34 22.08 2.75
N GLU A 148 -8.44 23.06 2.63
CA GLU A 148 -8.66 24.43 3.09
C GLU A 148 -9.82 25.10 2.35
N SER A 149 -9.91 24.91 1.04
CA SER A 149 -11.03 25.44 0.24
C SER A 149 -12.37 24.84 0.66
N VAL A 150 -12.41 23.50 0.91
CA VAL A 150 -13.63 22.83 1.38
C VAL A 150 -14.01 23.30 2.78
N CYS A 151 -13.04 23.43 3.68
CA CYS A 151 -13.25 23.87 5.06
C CYS A 151 -13.76 25.29 5.14
N ASN A 152 -13.32 26.19 4.26
CA ASN A 152 -13.83 27.54 4.16
C ASN A 152 -15.33 27.60 3.79
N HIS A 153 -15.83 26.62 3.03
CA HIS A 153 -17.26 26.52 2.71
C HIS A 153 -18.11 26.06 3.89
N VAL A 154 -17.52 25.36 4.86
CA VAL A 154 -18.21 24.85 6.05
C VAL A 154 -18.29 25.89 7.16
N ASN A 155 -17.31 26.80 7.22
CA ASN A 155 -17.23 27.81 8.29
C ASN A 155 -18.47 28.70 8.34
N ASN A 156 -19.07 28.78 9.54
CA ASN A 156 -20.29 29.57 9.81
C ASN A 156 -21.53 29.13 8.98
N GLN A 157 -21.55 27.90 8.44
CA GLN A 157 -22.66 27.32 7.69
C GLN A 157 -23.44 26.31 8.52
N VAL A 158 -24.69 26.08 8.13
CA VAL A 158 -25.50 24.97 8.65
C VAL A 158 -25.20 23.74 7.80
N VAL A 159 -24.66 22.71 8.42
CA VAL A 159 -24.25 21.48 7.75
C VAL A 159 -25.06 20.30 8.27
N MET A 160 -25.64 19.50 7.37
CA MET A 160 -26.32 18.26 7.71
C MET A 160 -25.53 17.06 7.22
N ILE A 161 -25.30 16.08 8.09
CA ILE A 161 -24.65 14.82 7.75
C ILE A 161 -25.67 13.68 7.94
N THR A 162 -25.97 12.98 6.85
CA THR A 162 -26.84 11.79 6.88
C THR A 162 -25.96 10.53 7.07
N GLY A 163 -26.42 9.59 7.89
CA GLY A 163 -25.61 8.40 8.24
C GLY A 163 -24.45 8.76 9.18
N GLY A 164 -24.63 9.80 10.01
CA GLY A 164 -23.58 10.33 10.88
C GLY A 164 -23.14 9.36 11.98
N GLY A 165 -23.97 8.38 12.34
CA GLY A 165 -23.63 7.31 13.29
C GLY A 165 -22.81 6.16 12.70
N GLY A 166 -22.60 6.12 11.37
CA GLY A 166 -21.78 5.11 10.72
C GLY A 166 -20.28 5.45 10.78
N SER A 167 -19.41 4.47 10.42
CA SER A 167 -17.94 4.62 10.49
C SER A 167 -17.41 5.79 9.66
N ILE A 168 -17.97 6.05 8.47
CA ILE A 168 -17.57 7.18 7.61
C ILE A 168 -18.21 8.48 8.10
N GLY A 169 -19.51 8.43 8.42
CA GLY A 169 -20.27 9.60 8.85
C GLY A 169 -19.76 10.19 10.17
N SER A 170 -19.37 9.36 11.12
CA SER A 170 -18.81 9.79 12.40
C SER A 170 -17.49 10.54 12.24
N GLU A 171 -16.61 10.04 11.39
CA GLU A 171 -15.34 10.71 11.10
C GLU A 171 -15.56 12.04 10.36
N LEU A 172 -16.52 12.07 9.43
CA LEU A 172 -16.91 13.31 8.75
C LEU A 172 -17.48 14.33 9.72
N CYS A 173 -18.30 13.90 10.71
CA CYS A 173 -18.81 14.78 11.77
C CYS A 173 -17.66 15.41 12.56
N ARG A 174 -16.64 14.62 12.96
CA ARG A 174 -15.47 15.13 13.69
C ARG A 174 -14.71 16.16 12.89
N GLN A 175 -14.43 15.86 11.62
CA GLN A 175 -13.68 16.78 10.75
C GLN A 175 -14.45 18.07 10.52
N ILE A 176 -15.73 18.02 10.18
CA ILE A 176 -16.54 19.22 9.94
C ILE A 176 -16.68 20.07 11.21
N ALA A 177 -16.85 19.44 12.35
CA ALA A 177 -16.97 20.17 13.60
C ALA A 177 -15.71 20.96 13.97
N ALA A 178 -14.53 20.46 13.62
CA ALA A 178 -13.27 21.16 13.83
C ALA A 178 -13.16 22.49 13.03
N HIS A 179 -14.03 22.70 12.01
CA HIS A 179 -14.02 23.88 11.14
C HIS A 179 -15.11 24.89 11.45
N ASN A 180 -15.59 24.94 12.70
CA ASN A 180 -16.52 25.94 13.23
C ASN A 180 -17.80 26.14 12.40
N PRO A 181 -18.59 25.10 12.11
CA PRO A 181 -19.90 25.29 11.50
C PRO A 181 -20.83 26.07 12.43
N LYS A 182 -21.75 26.86 11.88
CA LYS A 182 -22.78 27.54 12.65
C LYS A 182 -23.71 26.54 13.35
N LEU A 183 -23.99 25.43 12.68
CA LEU A 183 -24.81 24.33 13.20
C LEU A 183 -24.42 23.05 12.45
N LEU A 184 -24.17 21.96 13.19
CA LEU A 184 -23.98 20.63 12.64
C LEU A 184 -25.20 19.75 13.01
N ILE A 185 -25.91 19.26 12.00
CA ILE A 185 -27.06 18.38 12.15
C ILE A 185 -26.62 16.97 11.79
N ILE A 186 -26.71 16.04 12.75
CA ILE A 186 -26.43 14.62 12.52
C ILE A 186 -27.77 13.92 12.34
N PHE A 187 -27.97 13.27 11.20
CA PHE A 187 -29.16 12.49 10.89
C PHE A 187 -28.78 11.03 10.71
N ASP A 188 -29.33 10.14 11.56
CA ASP A 188 -29.09 8.70 11.48
C ASP A 188 -30.34 7.91 11.86
N ILE A 189 -30.43 6.67 11.36
CA ILE A 189 -31.48 5.71 11.71
C ILE A 189 -31.22 5.13 13.11
N TYR A 190 -29.94 5.01 13.51
CA TYR A 190 -29.53 4.46 14.81
C TYR A 190 -29.21 5.59 15.78
N GLU A 191 -30.15 5.91 16.67
CA GLU A 191 -30.06 6.98 17.66
C GLU A 191 -28.84 6.81 18.60
N ASN A 192 -28.56 5.59 19.03
CA ASN A 192 -27.45 5.31 19.95
C ASN A 192 -26.09 5.75 19.40
N ASN A 193 -25.82 5.43 18.13
CA ASN A 193 -24.54 5.78 17.49
C ASN A 193 -24.41 7.30 17.28
N ALA A 194 -25.50 7.98 16.95
CA ALA A 194 -25.52 9.43 16.81
C ALA A 194 -25.30 10.13 18.15
N TYR A 195 -25.86 9.55 19.24
CA TYR A 195 -25.66 10.04 20.60
C TYR A 195 -24.24 9.91 21.10
N GLU A 196 -23.55 8.79 20.80
CA GLU A 196 -22.13 8.58 21.16
C GLU A 196 -21.24 9.67 20.57
N ILE A 197 -21.45 10.04 19.31
CA ILE A 197 -20.68 11.09 18.63
C ILE A 197 -20.95 12.47 19.28
N GLN A 198 -22.19 12.72 19.72
CA GLN A 198 -22.54 13.95 20.41
C GLN A 198 -21.85 14.07 21.80
N GLN A 199 -21.57 12.96 22.46
CA GLN A 199 -20.92 12.93 23.77
C GLN A 199 -19.39 13.02 23.69
N GLU A 200 -18.78 12.87 22.49
CA GLU A 200 -17.35 13.05 22.35
C GLU A 200 -16.96 14.48 22.72
N PRO A 201 -15.85 14.69 23.48
CA PRO A 201 -15.48 16.02 23.98
C PRO A 201 -14.87 16.89 22.89
N VAL A 202 -15.65 17.20 21.89
CA VAL A 202 -15.32 18.25 20.91
C VAL A 202 -16.20 19.43 21.25
N SER A 203 -15.66 20.63 21.35
CA SER A 203 -16.39 21.88 21.67
C SER A 203 -17.40 22.23 20.57
N TYR A 204 -18.46 21.45 20.45
CA TYR A 204 -19.57 21.75 19.56
C TYR A 204 -20.52 22.72 20.24
N THR A 205 -20.69 23.89 19.69
CA THR A 205 -21.58 24.88 20.29
C THR A 205 -23.06 24.61 20.06
N HIS A 206 -23.44 23.86 19.04
CA HIS A 206 -24.85 23.49 18.79
C HIS A 206 -25.01 22.20 17.98
N LEU A 207 -25.47 21.14 18.61
CA LEU A 207 -25.88 19.88 18.00
C LEU A 207 -27.38 19.67 18.23
N THR A 208 -28.15 19.39 17.19
CA THR A 208 -29.55 18.99 17.31
C THR A 208 -29.78 17.64 16.67
N LEU A 209 -30.37 16.70 17.43
CA LEU A 209 -30.91 15.45 16.92
C LEU A 209 -32.41 15.66 16.66
N PRO A 210 -32.91 15.44 15.43
CA PRO A 210 -34.37 15.37 15.25
C PRO A 210 -34.86 14.03 15.89
N THR A 211 -35.62 14.13 16.96
CA THR A 211 -36.41 13.02 17.52
C THR A 211 -37.68 12.88 16.73
N ASN A 212 -37.98 11.70 16.21
CA ASN A 212 -39.35 11.32 15.79
C ASN A 212 -40.16 10.94 16.96
#